data_a340629e7e88e0f0141afb0023407083
#
_entry.id   a340629e7e88e0f0141afb0023407083
#
_cell.length_a   1.000
_cell.length_b   1.000
_cell.length_c   1.000
_cell.angle_alpha   90.00
_cell.angle_beta   90.00
_cell.angle_gamma   90.00
#
_symmetry.space_group_name_H-M   'P 1'
#
loop_
_entity.id
_entity.type
_entity.pdbx_description
1 polymer ?
#
loop_
_entity_poly.entity_id
_entity_poly.type
_entity_poly.pdbx_seq_one_letter_code
_entity_poly.pdbx_strand_id
1 'polypeptide(L)'
;MDTIVTLPLVGLADLMQIDILFWLLAIPVVVLLVVFLILQQRYHKKLESETSMLNAVKHRTIEYDLVLKAMKLAVWHIDIQDRTITYDSDYRDAMDIPSIPPKSDVEMFCNGLLPEYKERIAASMMDLAEGRVDLVHEQYQARSPLGEGTTWGETYAVVDKRDANGRPITIVGTSMRIDKQKEIETALINARNQAEESDRLKTAFLANISHEVRTPLNAIVGFSDVLADSDSSEERAQLAMLVRQNNARLLHLFDDMVNMSKLEAGVESIHKTHFMVNDLLQELLEKFSARAAEKQLTLAIDKHSETLEAYTDRNRLMQILSHYVDNALKFTTEGSVKVGCNLEVGNMRVWVRDTGKGIASEFCGDKLFERFVKIDEFEQGTGLGLSICRSLAMTLGGKVGMESEVGVGSLFWVDVPY
;
A
#
# COMPACT_ATOMS: atom_id res chain seq x y z
N MET A 1 42.39 -103.34 -81.06
CA MET A 1 43.54 -103.08 -80.21
C MET A 1 43.10 -101.98 -79.17
N ASP A 2 42.79 -102.45 -78.06
CA ASP A 2 42.14 -101.73 -76.95
C ASP A 2 43.23 -101.03 -76.14
N THR A 3 43.01 -99.77 -75.93
CA THR A 3 43.78 -99.02 -74.93
C THR A 3 42.82 -98.58 -73.80
N ILE A 4 42.81 -99.27 -72.71
CA ILE A 4 42.08 -99.00 -71.49
C ILE A 4 42.83 -97.87 -70.76
N VAL A 5 42.18 -96.70 -70.61
CA VAL A 5 42.62 -95.60 -69.76
C VAL A 5 42.09 -95.84 -68.39
N THR A 6 42.96 -96.23 -67.44
CA THR A 6 42.64 -96.32 -66.05
C THR A 6 42.64 -94.87 -65.40
N LEU A 7 41.50 -94.37 -64.99
CA LEU A 7 41.42 -93.19 -64.12
C LEU A 7 41.86 -93.58 -62.70
N PRO A 8 42.72 -92.80 -62.04
CA PRO A 8 43.03 -93.02 -60.67
C PRO A 8 41.88 -92.75 -59.76
N LEU A 9 41.46 -93.72 -58.98
CA LEU A 9 40.53 -93.54 -57.84
C LEU A 9 41.23 -92.68 -56.81
N VAL A 10 40.90 -91.35 -56.85
CA VAL A 10 41.21 -90.52 -55.67
C VAL A 10 40.35 -91.05 -54.57
N GLY A 11 41.01 -91.55 -53.50
CA GLY A 11 40.36 -92.30 -52.47
C GLY A 11 39.31 -91.45 -51.69
N LEU A 12 38.15 -92.02 -51.44
CA LEU A 12 37.13 -91.46 -50.56
C LEU A 12 37.67 -90.90 -49.23
N ALA A 13 38.84 -91.45 -48.80
CA ALA A 13 39.55 -91.06 -47.59
C ALA A 13 40.15 -89.62 -47.69
N ASP A 14 40.65 -89.18 -48.85
CA ASP A 14 41.25 -87.90 -49.08
C ASP A 14 40.15 -86.77 -49.16
N LEU A 15 39.02 -87.12 -49.73
CA LEU A 15 37.83 -86.24 -49.72
C LEU A 15 37.27 -86.01 -48.33
N MET A 16 37.20 -87.08 -47.53
CA MET A 16 36.77 -87.01 -46.14
C MET A 16 37.73 -86.21 -45.23
N GLN A 17 39.04 -86.33 -45.49
CA GLN A 17 40.08 -85.56 -44.75
C GLN A 17 40.01 -84.04 -45.08
N ILE A 18 39.74 -83.70 -46.33
CA ILE A 18 39.61 -82.32 -46.74
C ILE A 18 38.35 -81.73 -46.14
N ASP A 19 37.19 -82.43 -46.06
CA ASP A 19 35.99 -82.01 -45.41
C ASP A 19 36.14 -81.78 -43.89
N ILE A 20 36.82 -82.72 -43.21
CA ILE A 20 37.08 -82.64 -41.78
C ILE A 20 38.00 -81.45 -41.47
N LEU A 21 39.04 -81.22 -42.26
CA LEU A 21 39.96 -80.11 -42.06
C LEU A 21 39.25 -78.75 -42.34
N PHE A 22 38.38 -78.72 -43.35
CA PHE A 22 37.55 -77.52 -43.63
C PHE A 22 36.66 -77.20 -42.46
N TRP A 23 35.94 -78.17 -41.90
CA TRP A 23 35.08 -77.92 -40.75
C TRP A 23 35.82 -77.60 -39.45
N LEU A 24 37.00 -78.17 -39.24
CA LEU A 24 37.87 -77.83 -38.11
C LEU A 24 38.35 -76.36 -38.14
N LEU A 25 38.50 -75.76 -39.30
CA LEU A 25 38.87 -74.36 -39.47
C LEU A 25 37.67 -73.47 -39.54
N ALA A 26 36.55 -73.86 -40.17
CA ALA A 26 35.39 -73.09 -40.36
C ALA A 26 34.57 -72.85 -39.05
N ILE A 27 34.45 -73.89 -38.22
CA ILE A 27 33.67 -73.78 -36.96
C ILE A 27 34.26 -72.74 -35.99
N PRO A 28 35.60 -72.73 -35.71
CA PRO A 28 36.17 -71.67 -34.85
C PRO A 28 36.01 -70.26 -35.42
N VAL A 29 36.10 -70.07 -36.72
CA VAL A 29 35.96 -68.81 -37.39
C VAL A 29 34.49 -68.32 -37.24
N VAL A 30 33.50 -69.21 -37.44
CA VAL A 30 32.08 -68.88 -37.25
C VAL A 30 31.80 -68.55 -35.76
N VAL A 31 32.35 -69.34 -34.83
CA VAL A 31 32.19 -69.06 -33.39
C VAL A 31 32.83 -67.73 -33.02
N LEU A 32 34.04 -67.40 -33.53
CA LEU A 32 34.68 -66.11 -33.32
C LEU A 32 33.82 -64.94 -33.88
N LEU A 33 33.27 -65.16 -35.06
CA LEU A 33 32.41 -64.16 -35.72
C LEU A 33 31.08 -63.93 -34.92
N VAL A 34 30.44 -64.98 -34.43
CA VAL A 34 29.25 -64.91 -33.57
C VAL A 34 29.60 -64.26 -32.26
N VAL A 35 30.70 -64.59 -31.61
CA VAL A 35 31.19 -63.96 -30.39
C VAL A 35 31.45 -62.46 -30.63
N PHE A 36 32.11 -62.15 -31.75
CA PHE A 36 32.35 -60.74 -32.12
C PHE A 36 31.09 -59.97 -32.33
N LEU A 37 30.08 -60.51 -33.04
CA LEU A 37 28.79 -59.88 -33.24
C LEU A 37 28.03 -59.67 -31.92
N ILE A 38 28.07 -60.65 -31.02
CA ILE A 38 27.46 -60.55 -29.70
C ILE A 38 28.15 -59.44 -28.86
N LEU A 39 29.46 -59.39 -28.88
CA LEU A 39 30.26 -58.38 -28.19
C LEU A 39 29.96 -56.97 -28.78
N GLN A 40 29.94 -56.87 -30.10
CA GLN A 40 29.60 -55.63 -30.80
C GLN A 40 28.17 -55.15 -30.47
N GLN A 41 27.20 -56.05 -30.46
CA GLN A 41 25.83 -55.76 -30.10
C GLN A 41 25.67 -55.29 -28.63
N ARG A 42 26.40 -55.96 -27.72
CA ARG A 42 26.46 -55.55 -26.30
C ARG A 42 27.11 -54.18 -26.13
N TYR A 43 28.21 -53.91 -26.87
CA TYR A 43 28.87 -52.63 -26.84
C TYR A 43 27.99 -51.50 -27.37
N HIS A 44 27.30 -51.71 -28.50
CA HIS A 44 26.35 -50.75 -29.03
C HIS A 44 25.21 -50.46 -28.06
N LYS A 45 24.60 -51.49 -27.48
CA LYS A 45 23.53 -51.34 -26.50
C LYS A 45 23.99 -50.59 -25.24
N LYS A 46 25.22 -50.80 -24.77
CA LYS A 46 25.81 -50.05 -23.66
C LYS A 46 26.01 -48.57 -24.04
N LEU A 47 26.54 -48.31 -25.22
CA LEU A 47 26.78 -46.95 -25.73
C LEU A 47 25.45 -46.17 -25.92
N GLU A 48 24.43 -46.83 -26.46
CA GLU A 48 23.09 -46.25 -26.59
C GLU A 48 22.49 -45.91 -25.20
N SER A 49 22.64 -46.79 -24.22
CA SER A 49 22.18 -46.53 -22.84
C SER A 49 22.91 -45.35 -22.19
N GLU A 50 24.24 -45.26 -22.35
CA GLU A 50 25.06 -44.17 -21.82
C GLU A 50 24.71 -42.84 -22.51
N THR A 51 24.53 -42.83 -23.84
CA THR A 51 24.10 -41.61 -24.58
C THR A 51 22.70 -41.18 -24.22
N SER A 52 21.75 -42.11 -24.04
CA SER A 52 20.39 -41.81 -23.59
C SER A 52 20.38 -41.19 -22.20
N MET A 53 21.17 -41.77 -21.26
CA MET A 53 21.32 -41.24 -19.91
C MET A 53 21.95 -39.85 -19.91
N LEU A 54 22.98 -39.62 -20.70
CA LEU A 54 23.64 -38.33 -20.85
C LEU A 54 22.67 -37.28 -21.42
N ASN A 55 21.87 -37.63 -22.42
CA ASN A 55 20.87 -36.75 -23.01
C ASN A 55 19.76 -36.40 -22.00
N ALA A 56 19.30 -37.38 -21.21
CA ALA A 56 18.31 -37.15 -20.16
C ALA A 56 18.84 -36.21 -19.07
N VAL A 57 20.11 -36.35 -18.67
CA VAL A 57 20.76 -35.43 -17.71
C VAL A 57 20.87 -34.03 -18.31
N LYS A 58 21.34 -33.90 -19.57
CA LYS A 58 21.42 -32.61 -20.26
C LYS A 58 20.08 -31.93 -20.36
N HIS A 59 19.02 -32.67 -20.68
CA HIS A 59 17.66 -32.10 -20.80
C HIS A 59 17.21 -31.58 -19.44
N ARG A 60 17.36 -32.34 -18.37
CA ARG A 60 17.05 -31.87 -17.00
C ARG A 60 17.86 -30.65 -16.59
N THR A 61 19.14 -30.60 -16.92
CA THR A 61 19.97 -29.43 -16.60
C THR A 61 19.44 -28.16 -17.28
N ILE A 62 19.04 -28.27 -18.56
CA ILE A 62 18.46 -27.15 -19.30
C ILE A 62 17.13 -26.72 -18.68
N GLU A 63 16.28 -27.67 -18.28
CA GLU A 63 15.01 -27.38 -17.60
C GLU A 63 15.24 -26.64 -16.29
N TYR A 64 16.16 -27.10 -15.45
CA TYR A 64 16.51 -26.44 -14.20
C TYR A 64 17.08 -25.04 -14.42
N ASP A 65 18.00 -24.87 -15.36
CA ASP A 65 18.60 -23.58 -15.70
C ASP A 65 17.53 -22.59 -16.17
N LEU A 66 16.57 -23.05 -16.98
CA LEU A 66 15.44 -22.23 -17.41
C LEU A 66 14.57 -21.77 -16.25
N VAL A 67 14.26 -22.67 -15.30
CA VAL A 67 13.46 -22.34 -14.11
C VAL A 67 14.19 -21.34 -13.24
N LEU A 68 15.47 -21.55 -12.94
CA LEU A 68 16.27 -20.64 -12.14
C LEU A 68 16.33 -19.24 -12.76
N LYS A 69 16.56 -19.15 -14.07
CA LYS A 69 16.58 -17.87 -14.81
C LYS A 69 15.22 -17.18 -14.85
N ALA A 70 14.15 -17.95 -15.14
CA ALA A 70 12.81 -17.40 -15.22
C ALA A 70 12.34 -16.84 -13.86
N MET A 71 12.68 -17.49 -12.78
CA MET A 71 12.37 -17.07 -11.41
C MET A 71 13.40 -16.10 -10.82
N LYS A 72 14.50 -15.81 -11.53
CA LYS A 72 15.63 -15.00 -11.06
C LYS A 72 16.19 -15.53 -9.73
N LEU A 73 16.33 -16.85 -9.63
CA LEU A 73 16.90 -17.50 -8.47
C LEU A 73 18.44 -17.56 -8.60
N ALA A 74 19.10 -17.07 -7.58
CA ALA A 74 20.56 -17.10 -7.45
C ALA A 74 20.97 -18.30 -6.60
N VAL A 75 21.77 -19.23 -7.15
CA VAL A 75 22.22 -20.42 -6.44
C VAL A 75 23.57 -20.17 -5.78
N TRP A 76 23.74 -20.69 -4.58
CA TRP A 76 24.99 -20.63 -3.83
C TRP A 76 25.22 -21.90 -3.00
N HIS A 77 26.49 -22.15 -2.67
CA HIS A 77 26.92 -23.31 -1.91
C HIS A 77 27.82 -22.86 -0.77
N ILE A 78 27.62 -23.41 0.42
CA ILE A 78 28.52 -23.23 1.57
C ILE A 78 29.27 -24.53 1.86
N ASP A 79 30.59 -24.43 1.95
CA ASP A 79 31.42 -25.43 2.58
C ASP A 79 31.53 -25.13 4.06
N ILE A 80 31.02 -26.06 4.91
CA ILE A 80 30.92 -25.85 6.36
C ILE A 80 32.33 -25.91 7.00
N GLN A 81 33.22 -26.75 6.49
CA GLN A 81 34.58 -26.89 7.04
C GLN A 81 35.43 -25.67 6.74
N ASP A 82 35.44 -25.25 5.49
CA ASP A 82 36.22 -24.10 5.02
C ASP A 82 35.56 -22.76 5.37
N ARG A 83 34.28 -22.75 5.80
CA ARG A 83 33.49 -21.57 6.04
C ARG A 83 33.40 -20.61 4.85
N THR A 84 33.38 -21.19 3.65
CA THR A 84 33.34 -20.43 2.40
C THR A 84 32.01 -20.60 1.69
N ILE A 85 31.56 -19.51 1.04
CA ILE A 85 30.42 -19.50 0.17
C ILE A 85 30.87 -19.34 -1.29
N THR A 86 30.33 -20.17 -2.17
CA THR A 86 30.57 -20.15 -3.62
C THR A 86 29.27 -19.80 -4.31
N TYR A 87 29.32 -18.87 -5.27
CA TYR A 87 28.17 -18.38 -6.01
C TYR A 87 28.23 -18.89 -7.44
N ASP A 88 27.09 -19.35 -7.97
CA ASP A 88 26.97 -19.73 -9.37
C ASP A 88 27.12 -18.52 -10.30
N SER A 89 27.44 -18.77 -11.58
CA SER A 89 27.73 -17.72 -12.57
C SER A 89 26.63 -16.69 -12.71
N ASP A 90 25.38 -17.08 -12.57
CA ASP A 90 24.19 -16.25 -12.76
C ASP A 90 23.77 -15.52 -11.49
N TYR A 91 24.45 -15.74 -10.36
CA TYR A 91 24.13 -15.12 -9.06
C TYR A 91 24.12 -13.60 -9.11
N ARG A 92 25.09 -13.01 -9.82
CA ARG A 92 25.20 -11.55 -9.96
C ARG A 92 23.98 -10.94 -10.66
N ASP A 93 23.57 -11.56 -11.76
CA ASP A 93 22.43 -11.08 -12.56
C ASP A 93 21.11 -11.27 -11.83
N ALA A 94 20.95 -12.42 -11.14
CA ALA A 94 19.73 -12.71 -10.39
C ALA A 94 19.54 -11.79 -9.18
N MET A 95 20.63 -11.45 -8.47
CA MET A 95 20.61 -10.57 -7.30
C MET A 95 20.87 -9.09 -7.63
N ASP A 96 21.16 -8.79 -8.91
CA ASP A 96 21.52 -7.44 -9.37
C ASP A 96 22.70 -6.84 -8.57
N ILE A 97 23.75 -7.67 -8.42
CA ILE A 97 24.98 -7.31 -7.69
C ILE A 97 26.10 -7.05 -8.68
N PRO A 98 26.63 -5.81 -8.77
CA PRO A 98 27.61 -5.45 -9.81
C PRO A 98 28.93 -6.19 -9.68
N SER A 99 29.33 -6.58 -8.48
CA SER A 99 30.55 -7.32 -8.24
C SER A 99 30.42 -8.17 -6.97
N ILE A 100 30.56 -9.49 -7.14
CA ILE A 100 30.73 -10.43 -6.04
C ILE A 100 31.83 -11.42 -6.45
N PRO A 101 32.82 -11.75 -5.58
CA PRO A 101 33.80 -12.76 -5.90
C PRO A 101 33.09 -14.11 -6.03
N PRO A 102 33.53 -15.00 -6.97
CA PRO A 102 32.94 -16.34 -7.14
C PRO A 102 32.98 -17.20 -5.87
N LYS A 103 33.96 -16.95 -5.01
CA LYS A 103 34.13 -17.58 -3.69
C LYS A 103 34.48 -16.48 -2.65
N SER A 104 33.82 -16.49 -1.50
CA SER A 104 34.09 -15.57 -0.41
C SER A 104 33.92 -16.26 0.95
N ASP A 105 34.31 -15.59 2.03
CA ASP A 105 34.01 -16.04 3.38
C ASP A 105 32.51 -15.80 3.69
N VAL A 106 31.88 -16.71 4.42
CA VAL A 106 30.49 -16.59 4.89
C VAL A 106 30.30 -15.32 5.71
N GLU A 107 31.33 -14.88 6.44
CA GLU A 107 31.29 -13.65 7.23
C GLU A 107 31.09 -12.40 6.36
N MET A 108 31.63 -12.38 5.15
CA MET A 108 31.42 -11.29 4.20
C MET A 108 29.94 -11.13 3.83
N PHE A 109 29.23 -12.22 3.59
CA PHE A 109 27.78 -12.19 3.38
C PHE A 109 27.04 -11.65 4.61
N CYS A 110 27.36 -12.17 5.80
CA CYS A 110 26.74 -11.73 7.05
C CYS A 110 26.96 -10.24 7.34
N ASN A 111 28.10 -9.67 6.94
CA ASN A 111 28.38 -8.24 7.11
C ASN A 111 27.57 -7.33 6.15
N GLY A 112 27.06 -7.87 5.06
CA GLY A 112 26.12 -7.18 4.16
C GLY A 112 24.71 -7.06 4.70
N LEU A 113 24.32 -7.93 5.65
CA LEU A 113 22.99 -7.89 6.27
C LEU A 113 22.81 -6.70 7.19
N LEU A 114 21.58 -6.21 7.32
CA LEU A 114 21.26 -5.26 8.38
C LEU A 114 21.35 -5.92 9.76
N PRO A 115 21.74 -5.18 10.83
CA PRO A 115 21.98 -5.74 12.17
C PRO A 115 20.83 -6.57 12.71
N GLU A 116 19.60 -6.17 12.47
CA GLU A 116 18.37 -6.84 12.94
C GLU A 116 18.15 -8.24 12.34
N TYR A 117 18.71 -8.51 11.15
CA TYR A 117 18.59 -9.83 10.48
C TYR A 117 19.81 -10.72 10.70
N LYS A 118 20.97 -10.11 11.00
CA LYS A 118 22.27 -10.82 11.07
C LYS A 118 22.28 -11.97 12.07
N GLU A 119 21.83 -11.73 13.28
CA GLU A 119 21.83 -12.75 14.37
C GLU A 119 20.85 -13.88 14.04
N ARG A 120 19.65 -13.55 13.55
CA ARG A 120 18.61 -14.52 13.20
C ARG A 120 19.06 -15.45 12.07
N ILE A 121 19.60 -14.89 10.99
CA ILE A 121 20.08 -15.68 9.85
C ILE A 121 21.27 -16.53 10.21
N ALA A 122 22.21 -15.98 11.01
CA ALA A 122 23.36 -16.76 11.48
C ALA A 122 22.92 -17.95 12.35
N ALA A 123 21.92 -17.77 13.22
CA ALA A 123 21.36 -18.84 14.04
C ALA A 123 20.67 -19.91 13.19
N SER A 124 19.81 -19.52 12.23
CA SER A 124 19.10 -20.44 11.32
C SER A 124 20.10 -21.25 10.47
N MET A 125 21.15 -20.60 9.95
CA MET A 125 22.18 -21.29 9.20
C MET A 125 23.05 -22.23 10.05
N MET A 126 23.30 -21.87 11.32
CA MET A 126 24.00 -22.74 12.24
C MET A 126 23.16 -23.99 12.57
N ASP A 127 21.85 -23.85 12.78
CA ASP A 127 20.93 -24.96 13.01
C ASP A 127 20.94 -25.94 11.82
N LEU A 128 20.99 -25.42 10.60
CA LEU A 128 21.12 -26.24 9.38
C LEU A 128 22.50 -26.92 9.29
N ALA A 129 23.58 -26.19 9.59
CA ALA A 129 24.93 -26.71 9.56
C ALA A 129 25.18 -27.80 10.62
N GLU A 130 24.51 -27.76 11.73
CA GLU A 130 24.55 -28.79 12.77
C GLU A 130 23.55 -29.94 12.53
N GLY A 131 22.69 -29.80 11.51
CA GLY A 131 21.66 -30.79 11.18
C GLY A 131 20.49 -30.82 12.14
N ARG A 132 20.23 -29.72 12.86
CA ARG A 132 19.05 -29.57 13.73
C ARG A 132 17.76 -29.31 12.93
N VAL A 133 17.89 -28.74 11.74
CA VAL A 133 16.80 -28.52 10.78
C VAL A 133 17.22 -29.02 9.40
N ASP A 134 16.26 -29.38 8.55
CA ASP A 134 16.51 -29.88 7.20
C ASP A 134 16.35 -28.78 6.14
N LEU A 135 15.64 -27.68 6.47
CA LEU A 135 15.37 -26.56 5.58
C LEU A 135 15.43 -25.26 6.38
N VAL A 136 16.07 -24.25 5.81
CA VAL A 136 16.00 -22.86 6.24
C VAL A 136 15.27 -22.05 5.19
N HIS A 137 14.33 -21.22 5.64
CA HIS A 137 13.65 -20.21 4.82
C HIS A 137 13.65 -18.89 5.58
N GLU A 138 14.30 -17.88 5.02
CA GLU A 138 14.46 -16.57 5.64
C GLU A 138 14.24 -15.43 4.66
N GLN A 139 13.60 -14.37 5.15
CA GLN A 139 13.53 -13.08 4.47
C GLN A 139 14.38 -12.08 5.25
N TYR A 140 15.16 -11.27 4.54
CA TYR A 140 16.12 -10.35 5.15
C TYR A 140 16.29 -9.08 4.33
N GLN A 141 16.80 -8.05 4.99
CA GLN A 141 17.33 -6.88 4.30
C GLN A 141 18.85 -6.89 4.35
N ALA A 142 19.44 -6.56 3.22
CA ALA A 142 20.87 -6.35 3.06
C ALA A 142 21.13 -4.93 2.56
N ARG A 143 22.33 -4.42 2.82
CA ARG A 143 22.79 -3.16 2.23
C ARG A 143 22.84 -3.30 0.72
N SER A 144 22.36 -2.29 0.01
CA SER A 144 22.43 -2.28 -1.44
C SER A 144 23.91 -2.30 -1.90
N PRO A 145 24.27 -3.22 -2.77
CA PRO A 145 25.63 -3.24 -3.35
C PRO A 145 25.94 -2.01 -4.21
N LEU A 146 24.90 -1.25 -4.61
CA LEU A 146 25.03 -0.01 -5.40
C LEU A 146 25.33 1.23 -4.54
N GLY A 147 25.47 1.09 -3.22
CA GLY A 147 25.97 2.12 -2.30
C GLY A 147 24.92 2.88 -1.53
N GLU A 148 23.69 3.00 -2.01
CA GLU A 148 22.60 3.70 -1.31
C GLU A 148 21.37 2.78 -1.13
N GLY A 149 20.83 2.74 0.10
CA GLY A 149 19.62 2.01 0.44
C GLY A 149 19.82 0.55 0.85
N THR A 150 18.71 -0.15 0.94
CA THR A 150 18.63 -1.56 1.31
C THR A 150 17.84 -2.36 0.29
N THR A 151 18.10 -3.65 0.18
CA THR A 151 17.39 -4.58 -0.69
C THR A 151 16.81 -5.71 0.13
N TRP A 152 15.62 -6.17 -0.22
CA TRP A 152 15.01 -7.36 0.35
C TRP A 152 15.45 -8.61 -0.39
N GLY A 153 15.97 -9.58 0.36
CA GLY A 153 16.30 -10.92 -0.11
C GLY A 153 15.43 -11.98 0.57
N GLU A 154 15.15 -13.03 -0.16
CA GLU A 154 14.57 -14.26 0.36
C GLU A 154 15.50 -15.42 0.04
N THR A 155 15.73 -16.29 1.01
CA THR A 155 16.66 -17.42 0.85
C THR A 155 16.05 -18.71 1.34
N TYR A 156 16.31 -19.76 0.60
CA TYR A 156 16.05 -21.16 0.99
C TYR A 156 17.36 -21.90 1.01
N ALA A 157 17.59 -22.75 2.01
CA ALA A 157 18.81 -23.53 2.13
C ALA A 157 18.54 -24.92 2.68
N VAL A 158 19.26 -25.93 2.15
CA VAL A 158 19.21 -27.32 2.57
C VAL A 158 20.61 -27.90 2.65
N VAL A 159 20.77 -29.00 3.38
CA VAL A 159 22.02 -29.78 3.38
C VAL A 159 22.13 -30.50 2.06
N ASP A 160 23.24 -30.27 1.32
CA ASP A 160 23.58 -30.96 0.05
C ASP A 160 24.31 -32.27 0.31
N LYS A 161 25.38 -32.24 1.13
CA LYS A 161 26.21 -33.40 1.40
C LYS A 161 26.42 -33.59 2.90
N ARG A 162 26.48 -34.90 3.29
CA ARG A 162 26.82 -35.34 4.64
C ARG A 162 28.02 -36.26 4.63
N ASP A 163 28.80 -36.28 5.73
CA ASP A 163 29.91 -37.23 5.92
C ASP A 163 29.39 -38.65 6.21
N ALA A 164 30.32 -39.60 6.37
CA ALA A 164 30.03 -41.00 6.69
C ALA A 164 29.27 -41.16 8.05
N ASN A 165 29.33 -40.16 8.92
CA ASN A 165 28.68 -40.15 10.21
C ASN A 165 27.34 -39.39 10.17
N GLY A 166 26.87 -38.91 9.00
CA GLY A 166 25.66 -38.20 8.80
C GLY A 166 25.75 -36.70 9.11
N ARG A 167 26.93 -36.14 9.37
CA ARG A 167 27.12 -34.72 9.67
C ARG A 167 27.12 -33.90 8.37
N PRO A 168 26.45 -32.74 8.33
CA PRO A 168 26.49 -31.87 7.16
C PRO A 168 27.92 -31.44 6.80
N ILE A 169 28.27 -31.49 5.50
CA ILE A 169 29.54 -31.02 4.93
C ILE A 169 29.30 -29.79 4.07
N THR A 170 28.26 -29.83 3.23
CA THR A 170 27.91 -28.72 2.33
C THR A 170 26.42 -28.38 2.42
N ILE A 171 26.13 -27.10 2.31
CA ILE A 171 24.79 -26.54 2.19
C ILE A 171 24.63 -25.97 0.78
N VAL A 172 23.49 -26.20 0.16
CA VAL A 172 23.07 -25.52 -1.07
C VAL A 172 21.88 -24.65 -0.77
N GLY A 173 21.86 -23.46 -1.33
CA GLY A 173 20.73 -22.56 -1.19
C GLY A 173 20.45 -21.77 -2.45
N THR A 174 19.27 -21.18 -2.44
CA THR A 174 18.83 -20.23 -3.45
C THR A 174 18.44 -18.92 -2.80
N SER A 175 18.75 -17.82 -3.47
CA SER A 175 18.30 -16.49 -3.04
C SER A 175 17.63 -15.78 -4.18
N MET A 176 16.65 -14.92 -3.85
CA MET A 176 16.00 -14.03 -4.81
C MET A 176 15.75 -12.65 -4.20
N ARG A 177 15.68 -11.64 -5.05
CA ARG A 177 15.26 -10.29 -4.64
C ARG A 177 13.74 -10.21 -4.60
N ILE A 178 13.22 -9.73 -3.48
CA ILE A 178 11.78 -9.59 -3.24
C ILE A 178 11.36 -8.13 -2.99
N ASP A 179 12.18 -7.15 -3.41
CA ASP A 179 11.87 -5.71 -3.24
C ASP A 179 10.51 -5.36 -3.81
N LYS A 180 10.27 -5.75 -5.07
CA LYS A 180 9.00 -5.48 -5.76
C LYS A 180 7.80 -6.14 -5.06
N GLN A 181 7.99 -7.33 -4.51
CA GLN A 181 6.94 -8.02 -3.74
C GLN A 181 6.64 -7.27 -2.44
N LYS A 182 7.67 -6.80 -1.73
CA LYS A 182 7.53 -6.00 -0.50
C LYS A 182 6.90 -4.62 -0.76
N GLU A 183 7.23 -3.97 -1.87
CA GLU A 183 6.56 -2.74 -2.30
C GLU A 183 5.06 -2.96 -2.53
N ILE A 184 4.69 -4.01 -3.25
CA ILE A 184 3.28 -4.36 -3.51
C ILE A 184 2.56 -4.70 -2.20
N GLU A 185 3.18 -5.49 -1.32
CA GLU A 185 2.63 -5.86 -0.02
C GLU A 185 2.37 -4.60 0.83
N THR A 186 3.34 -3.70 0.91
CA THR A 186 3.22 -2.43 1.64
C THR A 186 2.15 -1.53 1.04
N ALA A 187 2.10 -1.40 -0.29
CA ALA A 187 1.08 -0.61 -0.97
C ALA A 187 -0.32 -1.19 -0.73
N LEU A 188 -0.46 -2.52 -0.73
CA LEU A 188 -1.73 -3.19 -0.46
C LEU A 188 -2.19 -2.97 0.99
N ILE A 189 -1.28 -3.10 1.96
CA ILE A 189 -1.58 -2.84 3.38
C ILE A 189 -2.03 -1.39 3.57
N ASN A 190 -1.33 -0.42 2.96
CA ASN A 190 -1.68 0.99 3.04
C ASN A 190 -3.04 1.29 2.40
N ALA A 191 -3.31 0.73 1.21
CA ALA A 191 -4.59 0.88 0.53
C ALA A 191 -5.74 0.27 1.34
N ARG A 192 -5.52 -0.91 1.94
CA ARG A 192 -6.48 -1.55 2.84
C ARG A 192 -6.77 -0.69 4.07
N ASN A 193 -5.73 -0.22 4.75
CA ASN A 193 -5.88 0.62 5.94
C ASN A 193 -6.64 1.92 5.63
N GLN A 194 -6.36 2.53 4.48
CA GLN A 194 -7.09 3.69 3.98
C GLN A 194 -8.57 3.38 3.73
N ALA A 195 -8.87 2.23 3.10
CA ALA A 195 -10.24 1.81 2.83
C ALA A 195 -11.02 1.52 4.13
N GLU A 196 -10.40 0.81 5.09
CA GLU A 196 -10.99 0.51 6.40
C GLU A 196 -11.26 1.79 7.20
N GLU A 197 -10.34 2.76 7.20
CA GLU A 197 -10.54 4.05 7.86
C GLU A 197 -11.65 4.87 7.19
N SER A 198 -11.69 4.90 5.85
CA SER A 198 -12.78 5.55 5.11
C SER A 198 -14.14 4.94 5.43
N ASP A 199 -14.23 3.62 5.53
CA ASP A 199 -15.48 2.93 5.84
C ASP A 199 -15.92 3.16 7.30
N ARG A 200 -14.97 3.20 8.23
CA ARG A 200 -15.20 3.57 9.63
C ARG A 200 -15.74 4.99 9.75
N LEU A 201 -15.13 5.95 9.06
CA LEU A 201 -15.57 7.34 9.05
C LEU A 201 -16.96 7.49 8.44
N LYS A 202 -17.25 6.76 7.35
CA LYS A 202 -18.57 6.75 6.71
C LYS A 202 -19.65 6.18 7.63
N THR A 203 -19.36 5.11 8.35
CA THR A 203 -20.28 4.48 9.30
C THR A 203 -20.57 5.44 10.48
N ALA A 204 -19.54 6.04 11.06
CA ALA A 204 -19.68 7.04 12.11
C ALA A 204 -20.47 8.28 11.62
N PHE A 205 -20.24 8.70 10.38
CA PHE A 205 -21.00 9.76 9.73
C PHE A 205 -22.51 9.47 9.70
N LEU A 206 -22.90 8.30 9.20
CA LEU A 206 -24.32 7.89 9.12
C LEU A 206 -24.99 7.78 10.51
N ALA A 207 -24.27 7.25 11.50
CA ALA A 207 -24.76 7.15 12.87
C ALA A 207 -25.01 8.53 13.49
N ASN A 208 -24.06 9.45 13.34
CA ASN A 208 -24.15 10.82 13.85
C ASN A 208 -25.29 11.61 13.17
N ILE A 209 -25.43 11.47 11.84
CA ILE A 209 -26.55 12.06 11.10
C ILE A 209 -27.88 11.57 11.65
N SER A 210 -28.03 10.25 11.82
CA SER A 210 -29.26 9.66 12.33
C SER A 210 -29.65 10.25 13.69
N HIS A 211 -28.67 10.50 14.55
CA HIS A 211 -28.89 11.13 15.85
C HIS A 211 -29.27 12.60 15.72
N GLU A 212 -28.56 13.40 14.91
CA GLU A 212 -28.81 14.83 14.72
C GLU A 212 -30.13 15.12 13.98
N VAL A 213 -30.62 14.18 13.15
CA VAL A 213 -31.98 14.24 12.54
C VAL A 213 -33.06 13.88 13.54
N ARG A 214 -32.84 12.84 14.35
CA ARG A 214 -33.87 12.33 15.29
C ARG A 214 -34.24 13.35 16.35
N THR A 215 -33.28 14.10 16.88
CA THR A 215 -33.51 15.08 17.96
C THR A 215 -34.47 16.18 17.56
N PRO A 216 -34.26 16.97 16.47
CA PRO A 216 -35.22 17.98 16.05
C PRO A 216 -36.56 17.40 15.57
N LEU A 217 -36.53 16.21 14.95
CA LEU A 217 -37.74 15.54 14.49
C LEU A 217 -38.66 15.17 15.67
N ASN A 218 -38.10 14.56 16.72
CA ASN A 218 -38.84 14.23 17.94
C ASN A 218 -39.37 15.49 18.63
N ALA A 219 -38.61 16.60 18.63
CA ALA A 219 -39.09 17.88 19.16
C ALA A 219 -40.24 18.45 18.35
N ILE A 220 -40.17 18.39 17.00
CA ILE A 220 -41.28 18.81 16.12
C ILE A 220 -42.53 18.01 16.43
N VAL A 221 -42.44 16.67 16.49
CA VAL A 221 -43.57 15.80 16.78
C VAL A 221 -44.14 16.11 18.18
N GLY A 222 -43.30 16.09 19.22
CA GLY A 222 -43.76 16.34 20.58
C GLY A 222 -44.39 17.71 20.80
N PHE A 223 -43.79 18.77 20.23
CA PHE A 223 -44.40 20.12 20.33
C PHE A 223 -45.68 20.25 19.49
N SER A 224 -45.77 19.50 18.36
CA SER A 224 -46.98 19.50 17.55
C SER A 224 -48.15 18.80 18.26
N ASP A 225 -47.88 17.70 18.99
CA ASP A 225 -48.90 17.00 19.79
C ASP A 225 -49.44 17.90 20.91
N VAL A 226 -48.52 18.56 21.68
CA VAL A 226 -48.91 19.51 22.74
C VAL A 226 -49.65 20.73 22.17
N LEU A 227 -49.22 21.22 20.97
CA LEU A 227 -49.89 22.32 20.28
C LEU A 227 -51.32 21.99 19.91
N ALA A 228 -51.62 20.73 19.56
CA ALA A 228 -52.97 20.28 19.23
C ALA A 228 -53.91 20.31 20.46
N ASP A 229 -53.38 20.01 21.65
CA ASP A 229 -54.13 19.91 22.90
C ASP A 229 -54.16 21.22 23.71
N SER A 230 -53.40 22.27 23.33
CA SER A 230 -53.33 23.53 24.06
C SER A 230 -54.51 24.45 23.75
N ASP A 231 -55.18 24.97 24.77
CA ASP A 231 -56.28 25.95 24.67
C ASP A 231 -55.77 27.42 24.75
N SER A 232 -54.52 27.64 25.20
CA SER A 232 -53.95 28.98 25.35
C SER A 232 -53.38 29.52 24.04
N SER A 233 -53.79 30.69 23.61
CA SER A 233 -53.26 31.36 22.41
C SER A 233 -51.77 31.68 22.52
N GLU A 234 -51.29 32.03 23.72
CA GLU A 234 -49.89 32.36 23.99
C GLU A 234 -49.01 31.12 23.95
N GLU A 235 -49.47 30.03 24.58
CA GLU A 235 -48.80 28.75 24.58
C GLU A 235 -48.71 28.17 23.17
N ARG A 236 -49.78 28.23 22.38
CA ARG A 236 -49.80 27.83 20.96
C ARG A 236 -48.80 28.62 20.13
N ALA A 237 -48.70 29.96 20.36
CA ALA A 237 -47.70 30.75 19.65
C ALA A 237 -46.28 30.37 19.99
N GLN A 238 -45.98 30.07 21.26
CA GLN A 238 -44.67 29.61 21.72
C GLN A 238 -44.31 28.21 21.13
N LEU A 239 -45.26 27.26 21.20
CA LEU A 239 -45.07 25.93 20.65
C LEU A 239 -44.87 25.96 19.14
N ALA A 240 -45.67 26.78 18.42
CA ALA A 240 -45.49 26.97 16.97
C ALA A 240 -44.12 27.58 16.61
N MET A 241 -43.58 28.45 17.47
CA MET A 241 -42.23 28.99 17.30
C MET A 241 -41.17 27.90 17.47
N LEU A 242 -41.29 27.03 18.49
CA LEU A 242 -40.36 25.90 18.72
C LEU A 242 -40.39 24.90 17.57
N VAL A 243 -41.57 24.58 17.03
CA VAL A 243 -41.72 23.73 15.85
C VAL A 243 -40.98 24.36 14.65
N ARG A 244 -41.19 25.65 14.38
CA ARG A 244 -40.51 26.36 13.29
C ARG A 244 -38.98 26.37 13.45
N GLN A 245 -38.49 26.61 14.67
CA GLN A 245 -37.04 26.59 14.95
C GLN A 245 -36.42 25.22 14.69
N ASN A 246 -37.07 24.15 15.13
CA ASN A 246 -36.57 22.79 14.90
C ASN A 246 -36.65 22.38 13.41
N ASN A 247 -37.69 22.84 12.69
CA ASN A 247 -37.78 22.62 11.24
C ASN A 247 -36.67 23.37 10.49
N ALA A 248 -36.39 24.63 10.82
CA ALA A 248 -35.27 25.37 10.23
C ALA A 248 -33.93 24.68 10.50
N ARG A 249 -33.73 24.17 11.73
CA ARG A 249 -32.54 23.41 12.09
C ARG A 249 -32.39 22.14 11.24
N LEU A 250 -33.49 21.43 11.02
CA LEU A 250 -33.50 20.21 10.21
C LEU A 250 -33.15 20.51 8.74
N LEU A 251 -33.71 21.59 8.18
CA LEU A 251 -33.38 22.04 6.82
C LEU A 251 -31.90 22.40 6.69
N HIS A 252 -31.33 23.13 7.63
CA HIS A 252 -29.88 23.42 7.62
C HIS A 252 -29.02 22.16 7.68
N LEU A 253 -29.42 21.17 8.47
CA LEU A 253 -28.71 19.88 8.50
C LEU A 253 -28.75 19.19 7.14
N PHE A 254 -29.90 19.17 6.45
CA PHE A 254 -30.00 18.60 5.10
C PHE A 254 -29.14 19.34 4.08
N ASP A 255 -29.14 20.68 4.12
CA ASP A 255 -28.30 21.49 3.24
C ASP A 255 -26.80 21.20 3.46
N ASP A 256 -26.35 21.09 4.71
CA ASP A 256 -24.99 20.72 5.08
C ASP A 256 -24.64 19.34 4.54
N MET A 257 -25.53 18.34 4.65
CA MET A 257 -25.34 16.99 4.14
C MET A 257 -25.22 16.95 2.61
N VAL A 258 -26.11 17.65 1.92
CA VAL A 258 -26.10 17.72 0.45
C VAL A 258 -24.82 18.40 -0.04
N ASN A 259 -24.41 19.50 0.60
CA ASN A 259 -23.17 20.20 0.28
C ASN A 259 -21.96 19.29 0.50
N MET A 260 -21.91 18.58 1.63
CA MET A 260 -20.84 17.65 1.94
C MET A 260 -20.78 16.51 0.92
N SER A 261 -21.91 15.91 0.55
CA SER A 261 -21.98 14.84 -0.46
C SER A 261 -21.49 15.29 -1.83
N LYS A 262 -21.82 16.52 -2.27
CA LYS A 262 -21.34 17.10 -3.52
C LYS A 262 -19.83 17.35 -3.50
N LEU A 263 -19.29 17.84 -2.37
CA LEU A 263 -17.86 18.05 -2.17
C LEU A 263 -17.08 16.73 -2.22
N GLU A 264 -17.59 15.67 -1.57
CA GLU A 264 -16.97 14.33 -1.63
C GLU A 264 -16.99 13.72 -3.03
N ALA A 265 -18.07 13.90 -3.76
CA ALA A 265 -18.19 13.41 -5.13
C ALA A 265 -17.30 14.18 -6.14
N GLY A 266 -16.69 15.31 -5.72
CA GLY A 266 -15.89 16.16 -6.61
C GLY A 266 -16.70 16.74 -7.78
N VAL A 267 -18.03 16.79 -7.66
CA VAL A 267 -18.94 17.18 -8.76
C VAL A 267 -19.06 18.70 -8.88
N GLU A 268 -18.59 19.44 -7.87
CA GLU A 268 -18.74 20.89 -7.86
C GLU A 268 -17.67 21.59 -8.69
N SER A 269 -18.11 22.32 -9.71
CA SER A 269 -17.26 23.21 -10.48
C SER A 269 -17.00 24.52 -9.71
N ILE A 270 -15.74 24.96 -9.70
CA ILE A 270 -15.34 26.26 -9.15
C ILE A 270 -15.69 27.33 -10.19
N HIS A 271 -16.48 28.32 -9.79
CA HIS A 271 -16.82 29.48 -10.62
C HIS A 271 -16.06 30.72 -10.15
N LYS A 272 -14.82 30.88 -10.64
CA LYS A 272 -14.00 32.04 -10.30
C LYS A 272 -14.53 33.30 -10.98
N THR A 273 -14.67 34.37 -10.20
CA THR A 273 -15.08 35.71 -10.64
C THR A 273 -14.17 36.74 -9.99
N HIS A 274 -14.04 37.90 -10.66
CA HIS A 274 -13.41 39.08 -10.06
C HIS A 274 -14.40 39.81 -9.16
N PHE A 275 -14.02 40.13 -7.95
CA PHE A 275 -14.85 40.90 -7.03
C PHE A 275 -14.00 41.64 -5.98
N MET A 276 -14.53 42.71 -5.43
CA MET A 276 -13.91 43.36 -4.28
C MET A 276 -14.28 42.61 -3.00
N VAL A 277 -13.29 42.26 -2.21
CA VAL A 277 -13.50 41.51 -0.95
C VAL A 277 -14.31 42.33 0.03
N ASN A 278 -14.12 43.65 0.03
CA ASN A 278 -14.89 44.56 0.90
C ASN A 278 -16.39 44.52 0.61
N ASP A 279 -16.79 44.37 -0.67
CA ASP A 279 -18.23 44.22 -1.02
C ASP A 279 -18.79 42.91 -0.48
N LEU A 280 -17.99 41.84 -0.52
CA LEU A 280 -18.34 40.54 0.08
C LEU A 280 -18.50 40.66 1.60
N LEU A 281 -17.55 41.33 2.29
CA LEU A 281 -17.64 41.55 3.73
C LEU A 281 -18.84 42.42 4.11
N GLN A 282 -19.17 43.46 3.32
CA GLN A 282 -20.34 44.29 3.56
C GLN A 282 -21.66 43.50 3.44
N GLU A 283 -21.80 42.67 2.39
CA GLU A 283 -22.94 41.78 2.21
C GLU A 283 -23.05 40.77 3.39
N LEU A 284 -21.92 40.25 3.85
CA LEU A 284 -21.88 39.38 5.02
C LEU A 284 -22.40 40.09 6.28
N LEU A 285 -22.00 41.33 6.52
CA LEU A 285 -22.51 42.12 7.63
C LEU A 285 -24.02 42.36 7.53
N GLU A 286 -24.50 42.75 6.37
CA GLU A 286 -25.95 42.96 6.13
C GLU A 286 -26.77 41.72 6.44
N LYS A 287 -26.29 40.54 5.96
CA LYS A 287 -26.92 39.23 6.19
C LYS A 287 -27.08 38.89 7.68
N PHE A 288 -26.11 39.26 8.52
CA PHE A 288 -26.07 38.88 9.93
C PHE A 288 -26.42 40.02 10.89
N SER A 289 -26.67 41.24 10.41
CA SER A 289 -26.93 42.43 11.21
C SER A 289 -28.11 42.28 12.17
N ALA A 290 -29.21 41.73 11.71
CA ALA A 290 -30.43 41.53 12.53
C ALA A 290 -30.13 40.56 13.71
N ARG A 291 -29.46 39.45 13.46
CA ARG A 291 -29.12 38.48 14.51
C ARG A 291 -28.10 39.03 15.51
N ALA A 292 -27.12 39.81 15.03
CA ALA A 292 -26.19 40.50 15.92
C ALA A 292 -26.91 41.51 16.83
N ALA A 293 -27.85 42.30 16.27
CA ALA A 293 -28.66 43.27 17.02
C ALA A 293 -29.57 42.60 18.06
N GLU A 294 -30.22 41.48 17.72
CA GLU A 294 -31.03 40.69 18.67
C GLU A 294 -30.20 40.22 19.88
N LYS A 295 -28.93 39.92 19.67
CA LYS A 295 -27.99 39.51 20.73
C LYS A 295 -27.23 40.68 21.36
N GLN A 296 -27.49 41.91 20.96
CA GLN A 296 -26.78 43.11 21.40
C GLN A 296 -25.25 43.07 21.15
N LEU A 297 -24.83 42.35 20.13
CA LEU A 297 -23.45 42.23 19.74
C LEU A 297 -23.06 43.23 18.67
N THR A 298 -21.85 43.80 18.76
CA THR A 298 -21.29 44.65 17.70
C THR A 298 -20.73 43.78 16.58
N LEU A 299 -21.30 43.90 15.36
CA LEU A 299 -20.75 43.24 14.15
C LEU A 299 -20.18 44.30 13.22
N ALA A 300 -18.88 44.23 12.88
CA ALA A 300 -18.21 45.27 12.08
C ALA A 300 -17.08 44.73 11.23
N ILE A 301 -16.74 45.43 10.14
CA ILE A 301 -15.48 45.24 9.42
C ILE A 301 -14.36 45.88 10.25
N ASP A 302 -13.22 45.19 10.37
CA ASP A 302 -12.05 45.73 11.09
C ASP A 302 -11.46 46.94 10.35
N LYS A 303 -11.10 47.95 11.11
CA LYS A 303 -10.58 49.22 10.57
C LYS A 303 -9.24 49.04 9.83
N HIS A 304 -8.49 47.97 10.11
CA HIS A 304 -7.24 47.65 9.49
C HIS A 304 -7.37 46.60 8.34
N SER A 305 -8.62 46.26 7.96
CA SER A 305 -8.89 45.41 6.83
C SER A 305 -8.43 46.07 5.52
N GLU A 306 -7.69 45.35 4.73
CA GLU A 306 -7.23 45.83 3.42
C GLU A 306 -8.37 45.80 2.39
N THR A 307 -8.30 46.73 1.42
CA THR A 307 -9.24 46.72 0.28
C THR A 307 -8.60 45.95 -0.85
N LEU A 308 -9.09 44.76 -1.11
CA LEU A 308 -8.47 43.79 -2.04
C LEU A 308 -9.47 43.39 -3.13
N GLU A 309 -8.95 43.22 -4.35
CA GLU A 309 -9.61 42.52 -5.43
C GLU A 309 -9.17 41.04 -5.42
N ALA A 310 -10.12 40.12 -5.55
CA ALA A 310 -9.86 38.71 -5.58
C ALA A 310 -10.40 38.06 -6.86
N TYR A 311 -9.69 37.04 -7.35
CA TYR A 311 -10.14 36.17 -8.44
C TYR A 311 -10.34 34.74 -7.94
N THR A 312 -11.48 34.50 -7.33
CA THR A 312 -11.83 33.19 -6.75
C THR A 312 -13.35 32.98 -6.82
N ASP A 313 -13.84 31.87 -6.26
CA ASP A 313 -15.31 31.64 -6.18
C ASP A 313 -15.88 32.40 -5.00
N ARG A 314 -16.58 33.54 -5.32
CA ARG A 314 -17.20 34.45 -4.38
C ARG A 314 -18.24 33.74 -3.50
N ASN A 315 -19.02 32.81 -4.09
CA ASN A 315 -20.11 32.16 -3.34
C ASN A 315 -19.56 31.18 -2.32
N ARG A 316 -18.50 30.47 -2.66
CA ARG A 316 -17.84 29.54 -1.74
C ARG A 316 -17.12 30.26 -0.61
N LEU A 317 -16.48 31.39 -0.90
CA LEU A 317 -15.88 32.22 0.14
C LEU A 317 -16.96 32.80 1.07
N MET A 318 -18.09 33.30 0.53
CA MET A 318 -19.24 33.73 1.31
C MET A 318 -19.78 32.62 2.21
N GLN A 319 -19.86 31.41 1.73
CA GLN A 319 -20.30 30.25 2.50
C GLN A 319 -19.35 29.94 3.69
N ILE A 320 -18.04 29.94 3.48
CA ILE A 320 -17.06 29.76 4.56
C ILE A 320 -17.23 30.86 5.63
N LEU A 321 -17.27 32.13 5.21
CA LEU A 321 -17.38 33.25 6.12
C LEU A 321 -18.74 33.27 6.86
N SER A 322 -19.81 32.83 6.20
CA SER A 322 -21.11 32.68 6.85
C SER A 322 -21.09 31.70 8.01
N HIS A 323 -20.40 30.53 7.83
CA HIS A 323 -20.21 29.57 8.91
C HIS A 323 -19.37 30.14 10.08
N TYR A 324 -18.31 30.92 9.76
CA TYR A 324 -17.48 31.53 10.80
C TYR A 324 -18.26 32.61 11.59
N VAL A 325 -19.04 33.48 10.91
CA VAL A 325 -19.86 34.50 11.59
C VAL A 325 -20.97 33.84 12.38
N ASP A 326 -21.60 32.78 11.86
CA ASP A 326 -22.63 32.03 12.59
C ASP A 326 -22.10 31.45 13.91
N ASN A 327 -20.91 30.83 13.85
CA ASN A 327 -20.21 30.33 15.04
C ASN A 327 -19.86 31.50 15.99
N ALA A 328 -19.27 32.57 15.48
CA ALA A 328 -18.93 33.74 16.30
C ALA A 328 -20.14 34.32 17.06
N LEU A 329 -21.27 34.53 16.36
CA LEU A 329 -22.48 35.00 16.98
C LEU A 329 -23.13 33.99 17.94
N LYS A 330 -22.92 32.71 17.73
CA LYS A 330 -23.42 31.65 18.61
C LYS A 330 -22.66 31.62 19.93
N PHE A 331 -21.33 31.72 19.89
CA PHE A 331 -20.45 31.54 21.05
C PHE A 331 -20.03 32.84 21.75
N THR A 332 -20.51 34.00 21.27
CA THR A 332 -20.33 35.28 21.91
C THR A 332 -21.64 35.67 22.59
N THR A 333 -21.59 35.94 23.88
CA THR A 333 -22.75 36.43 24.68
C THR A 333 -22.75 37.94 24.80
N GLU A 334 -21.56 38.54 24.95
CA GLU A 334 -21.36 39.99 25.06
C GLU A 334 -20.08 40.38 24.31
N GLY A 335 -20.05 41.58 23.72
CA GLY A 335 -18.90 42.10 23.04
C GLY A 335 -19.05 42.26 21.53
N SER A 336 -18.11 41.74 20.73
CA SER A 336 -18.07 42.05 19.30
C SER A 336 -17.60 40.88 18.44
N VAL A 337 -18.09 40.90 17.19
CA VAL A 337 -17.59 40.07 16.08
C VAL A 337 -17.03 41.00 15.02
N LYS A 338 -15.79 40.80 14.61
CA LYS A 338 -15.13 41.57 13.56
C LYS A 338 -14.74 40.64 12.41
N VAL A 339 -14.91 41.14 11.19
CA VAL A 339 -14.48 40.50 9.96
C VAL A 339 -13.43 41.35 9.26
N GLY A 340 -12.53 40.74 8.55
CA GLY A 340 -11.50 41.49 7.84
C GLY A 340 -10.72 40.63 6.83
N CYS A 341 -9.90 41.30 6.04
CA CYS A 341 -9.01 40.65 5.13
C CYS A 341 -7.63 41.35 5.09
N ASN A 342 -6.59 40.59 4.81
CA ASN A 342 -5.23 41.09 4.63
C ASN A 342 -4.47 40.17 3.66
N LEU A 343 -3.40 40.71 3.07
CA LEU A 343 -2.49 39.93 2.23
C LEU A 343 -1.51 39.15 3.09
N GLU A 344 -1.38 37.88 2.76
CA GLU A 344 -0.31 37.01 3.24
C GLU A 344 0.57 36.59 2.07
N VAL A 345 1.72 35.96 2.33
CA VAL A 345 2.64 35.58 1.26
C VAL A 345 1.98 34.63 0.26
N GLY A 346 1.63 35.13 -0.92
CA GLY A 346 1.02 34.37 -2.02
C GLY A 346 -0.48 34.07 -1.88
N ASN A 347 -1.12 34.50 -0.78
CA ASN A 347 -2.52 34.25 -0.52
C ASN A 347 -3.21 35.48 0.08
N MET A 348 -4.51 35.53 -0.06
CA MET A 348 -5.37 36.44 0.69
C MET A 348 -5.94 35.69 1.90
N ARG A 349 -5.77 36.26 3.08
CA ARG A 349 -6.40 35.78 4.32
C ARG A 349 -7.66 36.57 4.59
N VAL A 350 -8.79 35.86 4.68
CA VAL A 350 -10.05 36.44 5.17
C VAL A 350 -10.40 35.79 6.50
N TRP A 351 -10.80 36.60 7.47
CA TRP A 351 -10.90 36.13 8.85
C TRP A 351 -12.14 36.73 9.58
N VAL A 352 -12.58 36.00 10.61
CA VAL A 352 -13.62 36.39 11.56
C VAL A 352 -13.06 36.26 12.97
N ARG A 353 -13.10 37.31 13.75
CA ARG A 353 -12.67 37.36 15.16
C ARG A 353 -13.86 37.67 16.05
N ASP A 354 -14.04 36.88 17.09
CA ASP A 354 -15.03 37.06 18.13
C ASP A 354 -14.35 37.32 19.50
N THR A 355 -15.14 37.91 20.42
CA THR A 355 -14.76 38.09 21.84
C THR A 355 -15.56 37.14 22.74
N GLY A 356 -15.86 35.93 22.24
CA GLY A 356 -16.66 34.93 22.93
C GLY A 356 -15.87 34.14 24.00
N LYS A 357 -16.41 33.00 24.38
CA LYS A 357 -15.84 32.15 25.44
C LYS A 357 -14.45 31.61 25.13
N GLY A 358 -14.03 31.63 23.87
CA GLY A 358 -12.78 30.98 23.41
C GLY A 358 -12.83 29.47 23.44
N ILE A 359 -11.72 28.84 23.03
CA ILE A 359 -11.55 27.40 22.88
C ILE A 359 -10.29 26.99 23.61
N ALA A 360 -10.36 25.92 24.41
CA ALA A 360 -9.20 25.41 25.11
C ALA A 360 -8.14 24.85 24.13
N SER A 361 -6.87 25.05 24.44
CA SER A 361 -5.74 24.73 23.54
C SER A 361 -5.69 23.26 23.10
N GLU A 362 -6.22 22.34 23.91
CA GLU A 362 -6.33 20.90 23.59
C GLU A 362 -7.28 20.59 22.41
N PHE A 363 -8.24 21.50 22.13
CA PHE A 363 -9.16 21.40 21.00
C PHE A 363 -8.74 22.27 19.81
N CYS A 364 -7.73 23.12 19.96
CA CYS A 364 -7.23 23.97 18.89
C CYS A 364 -6.44 23.17 17.86
N GLY A 365 -6.56 23.52 16.58
CA GLY A 365 -5.82 22.93 15.47
C GLY A 365 -6.68 22.14 14.50
N ASP A 366 -6.04 21.25 13.73
CA ASP A 366 -6.65 20.53 12.60
C ASP A 366 -7.85 19.66 13.01
N LYS A 367 -7.85 19.13 14.22
CA LYS A 367 -8.94 18.29 14.74
C LYS A 367 -10.28 18.99 14.79
N LEU A 368 -10.29 20.30 15.05
CA LEU A 368 -11.54 21.06 15.12
C LEU A 368 -12.27 21.16 13.77
N PHE A 369 -11.53 20.99 12.68
CA PHE A 369 -12.07 20.97 11.32
C PHE A 369 -12.42 19.56 10.84
N GLU A 370 -12.32 18.53 11.70
CA GLU A 370 -12.84 17.19 11.40
C GLU A 370 -14.37 17.15 11.52
N ARG A 371 -14.98 16.16 10.89
CA ARG A 371 -16.44 16.02 10.84
C ARG A 371 -16.98 15.63 12.20
N PHE A 372 -18.11 16.24 12.59
CA PHE A 372 -18.84 15.95 13.84
C PHE A 372 -18.05 16.24 15.12
N VAL A 373 -16.95 16.97 15.03
CA VAL A 373 -16.23 17.42 16.22
C VAL A 373 -17.05 18.52 16.89
N LYS A 374 -17.42 18.30 18.14
CA LYS A 374 -18.04 19.25 19.06
C LYS A 374 -17.17 19.33 20.32
N ILE A 375 -16.92 20.53 20.80
CA ILE A 375 -16.17 20.74 22.05
C ILE A 375 -17.05 20.36 23.26
N ASP A 376 -18.36 20.60 23.14
CA ASP A 376 -19.37 20.24 24.12
C ASP A 376 -20.51 19.50 23.42
N GLU A 377 -20.83 18.29 23.87
CA GLU A 377 -21.90 17.46 23.32
C GLU A 377 -23.28 18.06 23.49
N PHE A 378 -23.47 18.91 24.52
CA PHE A 378 -24.74 19.59 24.81
C PHE A 378 -24.95 20.84 23.97
N GLU A 379 -23.91 21.33 23.28
CA GLU A 379 -24.06 22.51 22.43
C GLU A 379 -24.79 22.21 21.11
N GLN A 380 -25.74 23.11 20.78
CA GLN A 380 -26.46 23.00 19.52
C GLN A 380 -25.54 23.19 18.30
N GLY A 381 -25.56 22.25 17.40
CA GLY A 381 -24.83 22.34 16.13
C GLY A 381 -24.57 20.96 15.53
N THR A 382 -24.39 20.91 14.21
CA THR A 382 -24.21 19.66 13.45
C THR A 382 -22.79 19.11 13.55
N GLY A 383 -21.79 19.92 13.93
CA GLY A 383 -20.38 19.59 13.85
C GLY A 383 -19.86 19.46 12.40
N LEU A 384 -20.68 19.87 11.40
CA LEU A 384 -20.28 19.80 9.98
C LEU A 384 -19.76 21.13 9.45
N GLY A 385 -20.16 22.28 10.02
CA GLY A 385 -19.85 23.60 9.46
C GLY A 385 -18.36 23.85 9.24
N LEU A 386 -17.50 23.56 10.22
CA LEU A 386 -16.05 23.76 10.08
C LEU A 386 -15.41 22.76 9.11
N SER A 387 -15.88 21.52 9.05
CA SER A 387 -15.40 20.53 8.09
C SER A 387 -15.79 20.88 6.65
N ILE A 388 -16.97 21.48 6.45
CA ILE A 388 -17.40 22.07 5.17
C ILE A 388 -16.46 23.23 4.80
N CYS A 389 -16.16 24.14 5.75
CA CYS A 389 -15.19 25.22 5.51
C CYS A 389 -13.83 24.72 5.04
N ARG A 390 -13.30 23.68 5.69
CA ARG A 390 -12.03 23.04 5.28
C ARG A 390 -12.11 22.47 3.86
N SER A 391 -13.16 21.73 3.54
CA SER A 391 -13.33 21.13 2.22
C SER A 391 -13.48 22.19 1.13
N LEU A 392 -14.27 23.25 1.37
CA LEU A 392 -14.41 24.38 0.45
C LEU A 392 -13.09 25.11 0.24
N ALA A 393 -12.34 25.40 1.31
CA ALA A 393 -11.04 26.05 1.21
C ALA A 393 -10.04 25.22 0.39
N MET A 394 -9.98 23.90 0.61
CA MET A 394 -9.15 23.00 -0.17
C MET A 394 -9.56 23.00 -1.66
N THR A 395 -10.84 23.02 -1.96
CA THR A 395 -11.37 23.11 -3.33
C THR A 395 -10.95 24.42 -4.00
N LEU A 396 -10.89 25.52 -3.23
CA LEU A 396 -10.38 26.82 -3.71
C LEU A 396 -8.85 26.87 -3.86
N GLY A 397 -8.13 25.82 -3.48
CA GLY A 397 -6.67 25.77 -3.47
C GLY A 397 -6.04 26.43 -2.25
N GLY A 398 -6.82 26.64 -1.20
CA GLY A 398 -6.45 27.30 0.03
C GLY A 398 -6.42 26.40 1.25
N LYS A 399 -6.38 27.02 2.43
CA LYS A 399 -6.41 26.31 3.72
C LYS A 399 -7.18 27.13 4.75
N VAL A 400 -7.62 26.47 5.81
CA VAL A 400 -8.29 27.10 6.98
C VAL A 400 -7.41 26.98 8.21
N GLY A 401 -7.67 27.83 9.20
CA GLY A 401 -7.05 27.71 10.51
C GLY A 401 -7.78 28.56 11.55
N MET A 402 -7.28 28.46 12.77
CA MET A 402 -7.86 29.18 13.90
C MET A 402 -6.81 29.47 14.96
N GLU A 403 -7.09 30.51 15.76
CA GLU A 403 -6.39 30.85 17.00
C GLU A 403 -7.45 31.15 18.05
N SER A 404 -7.28 30.69 19.27
CA SER A 404 -8.26 30.93 20.32
C SER A 404 -7.64 30.87 21.71
N GLU A 405 -8.19 31.65 22.62
CA GLU A 405 -7.83 31.68 24.03
C GLU A 405 -9.10 31.75 24.88
N VAL A 406 -9.19 30.87 25.88
CA VAL A 406 -10.37 30.80 26.78
C VAL A 406 -10.57 32.12 27.51
N GLY A 407 -11.76 32.64 27.42
CA GLY A 407 -12.17 33.93 28.03
C GLY A 407 -11.74 35.17 27.24
N VAL A 408 -11.03 35.04 26.13
CA VAL A 408 -10.58 36.13 25.26
C VAL A 408 -11.38 36.14 23.96
N GLY A 409 -11.57 34.96 23.33
CA GLY A 409 -12.29 34.79 22.10
C GLY A 409 -11.57 33.93 21.08
N SER A 410 -12.04 33.91 19.84
CA SER A 410 -11.50 33.10 18.76
C SER A 410 -11.30 33.92 17.48
N LEU A 411 -10.31 33.49 16.68
CA LEU A 411 -10.03 33.97 15.32
C LEU A 411 -10.10 32.78 14.39
N PHE A 412 -11.03 32.75 13.46
CA PHE A 412 -11.09 31.78 12.37
C PHE A 412 -10.72 32.46 11.06
N TRP A 413 -9.89 31.80 10.26
CA TRP A 413 -9.44 32.35 9.00
C TRP A 413 -9.41 31.34 7.86
N VAL A 414 -9.47 31.84 6.65
CA VAL A 414 -9.27 31.10 5.40
C VAL A 414 -8.25 31.82 4.56
N ASP A 415 -7.22 31.10 4.13
CA ASP A 415 -6.24 31.57 3.13
C ASP A 415 -6.67 31.01 1.78
N VAL A 416 -6.82 31.88 0.79
CA VAL A 416 -7.15 31.48 -0.60
C VAL A 416 -6.19 32.20 -1.56
N PRO A 417 -5.81 31.55 -2.67
CA PRO A 417 -5.13 32.24 -3.78
C PRO A 417 -6.04 33.35 -4.34
N TYR A 418 -5.48 34.49 -4.67
CA TYR A 418 -6.20 35.67 -5.15
C TYR A 418 -5.75 36.14 -6.52
#